data_57cc9413cec5d2217b8963038002cb6f
#
_entry.id   57cc9413cec5d2217b8963038002cb6f
#
_cell.length_a   1.000
_cell.length_b   1.000
_cell.length_c   1.000
_cell.angle_alpha   90.00
_cell.angle_beta   90.00
_cell.angle_gamma   90.00
#
_symmetry.space_group_name_H-M   'P 1'
#
loop_
_entity.id
_entity.type
_entity.pdbx_description
1 polymer ?
#
loop_
_entity_poly.entity_id
_entity_poly.type
_entity_poly.pdbx_seq_one_letter_code
_entity_poly.pdbx_strand_id
1 'polypeptide(L)'
;MNKNLSIIVASSLEYGIGYDNKLCWNIPEELKSFRHITLSCKRKDTKNCLIMGKNTWYSLPNAPSPLKDRVNVIISSCDYDKISKEIEGMPDVFVFRTIEDALKYIDDEDIIENCFVIGGALIYDAFLEKYIKYVKAIYWSIIYDKKYLCDRFIPSNIIYNNFSFLKEDIVIKDKYVSMYGVNKNNLNVVIDEPPD
;
A
#
# COMPACT_ATOMS: atom_id res chain seq x y z
N MET A 1 10.48 -13.22 2.39
CA MET A 1 9.16 -12.96 1.81
C MET A 1 9.19 -13.28 0.34
N ASN A 2 8.36 -14.21 -0.11
CA ASN A 2 8.32 -14.71 -1.49
C ASN A 2 7.25 -13.99 -2.34
N LYS A 3 6.29 -13.33 -1.69
CA LYS A 3 5.21 -12.59 -2.37
C LYS A 3 5.70 -11.23 -2.92
N ASN A 4 5.03 -10.74 -3.95
CA ASN A 4 5.28 -9.40 -4.49
C ASN A 4 4.70 -8.35 -3.55
N LEU A 5 5.54 -7.64 -2.82
CA LEU A 5 5.16 -6.57 -1.93
C LEU A 5 5.41 -5.22 -2.60
N SER A 6 4.37 -4.40 -2.68
CA SER A 6 4.44 -3.03 -3.21
C SER A 6 3.85 -2.04 -2.21
N ILE A 7 4.28 -0.79 -2.29
CA ILE A 7 3.62 0.33 -1.61
C ILE A 7 2.62 0.94 -2.61
N ILE A 8 1.43 1.30 -2.16
CA ILE A 8 0.49 2.13 -2.92
C ILE A 8 0.08 3.30 -2.07
N VAL A 9 0.28 4.52 -2.57
CA VAL A 9 0.09 5.76 -1.82
C VAL A 9 -0.34 6.89 -2.72
N ALA A 10 -1.21 7.76 -2.20
CA ALA A 10 -1.48 9.07 -2.76
C ALA A 10 -0.96 10.15 -1.80
N SER A 11 -0.38 11.21 -2.31
CA SER A 11 0.10 12.35 -1.53
C SER A 11 -0.20 13.68 -2.22
N SER A 12 -0.23 14.77 -1.45
CA SER A 12 -0.21 16.13 -2.00
C SER A 12 1.15 16.46 -2.63
N LEU A 13 1.27 17.62 -3.27
CA LEU A 13 2.57 18.14 -3.77
C LEU A 13 3.60 18.30 -2.65
N GLU A 14 3.16 18.60 -1.45
CA GLU A 14 4.01 18.71 -0.25
C GLU A 14 4.16 17.36 0.49
N TYR A 15 3.84 16.25 -0.18
CA TYR A 15 3.96 14.88 0.33
C TYR A 15 3.07 14.54 1.54
N GLY A 16 2.04 15.36 1.81
CA GLY A 16 1.03 15.07 2.80
C GLY A 16 0.14 13.93 2.34
N ILE A 17 -0.24 13.04 3.28
CA ILE A 17 -1.05 11.84 3.00
C ILE A 17 -2.40 11.84 3.74
N GLY A 18 -2.64 12.78 4.62
CA GLY A 18 -3.88 12.89 5.37
C GLY A 18 -3.87 13.99 6.42
N TYR A 19 -5.06 14.27 6.94
CA TYR A 19 -5.31 15.17 8.05
C TYR A 19 -6.38 14.56 8.96
N ASP A 20 -6.16 14.57 10.26
CA ASP A 20 -7.08 14.01 11.28
C ASP A 20 -7.59 12.59 10.92
N ASN A 21 -6.65 11.70 10.56
CA ASN A 21 -6.90 10.32 10.14
C ASN A 21 -7.81 10.15 8.91
N LYS A 22 -7.94 11.16 8.06
CA LYS A 22 -8.72 11.11 6.81
C LYS A 22 -7.88 11.56 5.62
N LEU A 23 -8.25 11.10 4.43
CA LEU A 23 -7.72 11.65 3.19
C LEU A 23 -8.18 13.11 3.04
N CYS A 24 -7.28 13.99 2.62
CA CYS A 24 -7.57 15.41 2.41
C CYS A 24 -8.33 15.70 1.12
N TRP A 25 -8.40 14.73 0.21
CA TRP A 25 -9.02 14.83 -1.11
C TRP A 25 -10.06 13.75 -1.34
N ASN A 26 -10.90 14.01 -2.31
CA ASN A 26 -11.83 13.02 -2.85
C ASN A 26 -11.75 13.11 -4.38
N ILE A 27 -10.94 12.25 -4.97
CA ILE A 27 -10.72 12.17 -6.44
C ILE A 27 -11.17 10.77 -6.89
N PRO A 28 -12.39 10.65 -7.45
CA PRO A 28 -12.97 9.36 -7.81
C PRO A 28 -12.12 8.54 -8.77
N GLU A 29 -11.42 9.19 -9.70
CA GLU A 29 -10.55 8.54 -10.69
C GLU A 29 -9.32 7.90 -10.02
N GLU A 30 -8.75 8.55 -9.01
CA GLU A 30 -7.62 8.03 -8.24
C GLU A 30 -8.06 6.83 -7.39
N LEU A 31 -9.22 6.93 -6.73
CA LEU A 31 -9.81 5.83 -5.97
C LEU A 31 -10.17 4.62 -6.87
N LYS A 32 -10.62 4.86 -8.10
CA LYS A 32 -10.84 3.79 -9.10
C LYS A 32 -9.51 3.13 -9.49
N SER A 33 -8.46 3.91 -9.69
CA SER A 33 -7.12 3.41 -9.98
C SER A 33 -6.59 2.54 -8.84
N PHE A 34 -6.67 3.04 -7.59
CA PHE A 34 -6.35 2.26 -6.39
C PHE A 34 -7.11 0.93 -6.34
N ARG A 35 -8.43 0.97 -6.55
CA ARG A 35 -9.27 -0.24 -6.57
C ARG A 35 -8.83 -1.21 -7.66
N HIS A 36 -8.61 -0.72 -8.87
CA HIS A 36 -8.20 -1.53 -10.01
C HIS A 36 -6.85 -2.23 -9.74
N ILE A 37 -5.83 -1.49 -9.32
CA ILE A 37 -4.50 -2.03 -9.02
C ILE A 37 -4.58 -3.09 -7.92
N THR A 38 -5.29 -2.80 -6.84
CA THR A 38 -5.34 -3.70 -5.66
C THR A 38 -6.25 -4.92 -5.84
N LEU A 39 -7.12 -4.92 -6.85
CA LEU A 39 -7.96 -6.08 -7.20
C LEU A 39 -7.35 -6.97 -8.28
N SER A 40 -6.41 -6.46 -9.09
CA SER A 40 -5.87 -7.19 -10.24
C SER A 40 -4.99 -8.36 -9.79
N CYS A 41 -5.47 -9.58 -10.00
CA CYS A 41 -4.74 -10.82 -9.84
C CYS A 41 -4.53 -11.48 -11.21
N LYS A 42 -3.38 -12.12 -11.41
CA LYS A 42 -3.07 -12.88 -12.63
C LYS A 42 -3.49 -14.34 -12.49
N ARG A 43 -3.34 -14.90 -11.28
CA ARG A 43 -3.73 -16.28 -11.00
C ARG A 43 -5.22 -16.35 -10.68
N LYS A 44 -5.87 -17.39 -11.20
CA LYS A 44 -7.26 -17.68 -10.87
C LYS A 44 -7.39 -18.07 -9.39
N ASP A 45 -8.52 -17.71 -8.80
CA ASP A 45 -8.89 -18.05 -7.41
C ASP A 45 -7.91 -17.53 -6.34
N THR A 46 -7.16 -16.44 -6.65
CA THR A 46 -6.31 -15.74 -5.71
C THR A 46 -6.86 -14.36 -5.37
N LYS A 47 -6.35 -13.78 -4.29
CA LYS A 47 -6.65 -12.42 -3.83
C LYS A 47 -5.36 -11.65 -3.58
N ASN A 48 -5.42 -10.35 -3.73
CA ASN A 48 -4.36 -9.49 -3.24
C ASN A 48 -4.56 -9.17 -1.76
N CYS A 49 -3.47 -8.92 -1.05
CA CYS A 49 -3.47 -8.55 0.36
C CYS A 49 -3.22 -7.05 0.52
N LEU A 50 -3.94 -6.42 1.44
CA LEU A 50 -3.75 -5.02 1.82
C LEU A 50 -3.24 -4.96 3.27
N ILE A 51 -2.06 -4.37 3.46
CA ILE A 51 -1.43 -4.19 4.77
C ILE A 51 -1.66 -2.75 5.22
N MET A 52 -2.25 -2.57 6.39
CA MET A 52 -2.59 -1.26 6.92
C MET A 52 -2.45 -1.18 8.44
N GLY A 53 -2.25 0.03 8.94
CA GLY A 53 -2.34 0.31 10.37
C GLY A 53 -3.80 0.51 10.84
N LYS A 54 -4.02 0.46 12.15
CA LYS A 54 -5.35 0.62 12.76
C LYS A 54 -6.07 1.91 12.34
N ASN A 55 -5.34 3.04 12.26
CA ASN A 55 -5.96 4.31 11.89
C ASN A 55 -6.49 4.29 10.45
N THR A 56 -5.75 3.66 9.54
CA THR A 56 -6.22 3.45 8.17
C THR A 56 -7.44 2.54 8.14
N TRP A 57 -7.43 1.44 8.92
CA TRP A 57 -8.59 0.54 9.05
C TRP A 57 -9.86 1.31 9.46
N TYR A 58 -9.76 2.13 10.51
CA TYR A 58 -10.91 2.92 10.98
C TYR A 58 -11.27 4.12 10.10
N SER A 59 -10.42 4.51 9.17
CA SER A 59 -10.69 5.58 8.18
C SER A 59 -11.34 5.07 6.89
N LEU A 60 -11.41 3.74 6.70
CA LEU A 60 -12.04 3.16 5.52
C LEU A 60 -13.54 3.52 5.45
N PRO A 61 -14.11 3.63 4.24
CA PRO A 61 -15.54 3.84 4.09
C PRO A 61 -16.34 2.73 4.78
N ASN A 62 -17.30 3.12 5.61
CA ASN A 62 -18.14 2.21 6.40
C ASN A 62 -17.37 1.36 7.44
N ALA A 63 -16.26 1.87 7.98
CA ALA A 63 -15.50 1.20 9.02
C ALA A 63 -16.36 0.84 10.25
N PRO A 64 -16.15 -0.33 10.90
CA PRO A 64 -15.21 -1.36 10.53
C PRO A 64 -15.75 -2.29 9.42
N SER A 65 -15.36 -2.05 8.19
CA SER A 65 -15.75 -2.88 7.04
C SER A 65 -14.55 -3.10 6.10
N PRO A 66 -14.29 -4.36 5.70
CA PRO A 66 -13.14 -4.66 4.86
C PRO A 66 -13.28 -4.12 3.44
N LEU A 67 -12.15 -3.88 2.83
CA LEU A 67 -12.07 -3.69 1.39
C LEU A 67 -12.32 -5.04 0.71
N LYS A 68 -13.50 -5.19 0.10
CA LYS A 68 -14.02 -6.46 -0.47
C LYS A 68 -13.08 -7.04 -1.53
N ASP A 69 -13.14 -8.36 -1.66
CA ASP A 69 -12.41 -9.17 -2.65
C ASP A 69 -10.87 -9.09 -2.49
N ARG A 70 -10.40 -8.74 -1.30
CA ARG A 70 -8.99 -8.64 -0.90
C ARG A 70 -8.83 -9.14 0.52
N VAL A 71 -7.65 -9.68 0.82
CA VAL A 71 -7.26 -10.00 2.19
C VAL A 71 -6.85 -8.70 2.88
N ASN A 72 -7.45 -8.38 4.02
CA ASN A 72 -7.19 -7.17 4.81
C ASN A 72 -6.35 -7.53 6.03
N VAL A 73 -5.13 -7.05 6.09
CA VAL A 73 -4.20 -7.28 7.19
C VAL A 73 -3.97 -6.00 7.97
N ILE A 74 -4.37 -5.99 9.22
CA ILE A 74 -4.31 -4.84 10.12
C ILE A 74 -3.13 -5.02 11.08
N ILE A 75 -2.28 -4.00 11.21
CA ILE A 75 -1.18 -3.99 12.17
C ILE A 75 -1.54 -3.10 13.35
N SER A 76 -1.59 -3.67 14.54
CA SER A 76 -1.83 -2.93 15.77
C SER A 76 -1.29 -3.67 16.99
N SER A 77 -0.29 -3.12 17.64
CA SER A 77 0.24 -3.66 18.91
C SER A 77 -0.68 -3.33 20.09
N CYS A 78 -1.20 -2.09 20.15
CA CYS A 78 -1.97 -1.58 21.30
C CYS A 78 -3.43 -2.05 21.28
N ASP A 79 -4.08 -2.05 20.11
CA ASP A 79 -5.51 -2.34 19.98
C ASP A 79 -5.79 -3.73 19.40
N TYR A 80 -4.81 -4.61 19.43
CA TYR A 80 -4.93 -5.97 18.89
C TYR A 80 -6.17 -6.71 19.41
N ASP A 81 -6.34 -6.78 20.74
CA ASP A 81 -7.43 -7.56 21.35
C ASP A 81 -8.80 -6.95 21.05
N LYS A 82 -8.89 -5.61 20.95
CA LYS A 82 -10.11 -4.89 20.56
C LYS A 82 -10.47 -5.20 19.12
N ILE A 83 -9.50 -5.00 18.19
CA ILE A 83 -9.71 -5.23 16.75
C ILE A 83 -10.03 -6.71 16.49
N SER A 84 -9.33 -7.64 17.17
CA SER A 84 -9.57 -9.08 17.03
C SER A 84 -11.04 -9.45 17.32
N LYS A 85 -11.63 -8.84 18.34
CA LYS A 85 -13.05 -9.03 18.67
C LYS A 85 -13.99 -8.39 17.63
N GLU A 86 -13.63 -7.20 17.14
CA GLU A 86 -14.42 -6.47 16.15
C GLU A 86 -14.49 -7.18 14.80
N ILE A 87 -13.42 -7.87 14.41
CA ILE A 87 -13.34 -8.57 13.12
C ILE A 87 -13.77 -10.04 13.20
N GLU A 88 -14.18 -10.50 14.37
CA GLU A 88 -14.62 -11.90 14.56
C GLU A 88 -15.75 -12.26 13.59
N GLY A 89 -15.55 -13.33 12.81
CA GLY A 89 -16.49 -13.75 11.77
C GLY A 89 -16.41 -12.97 10.46
N MET A 90 -15.55 -11.96 10.33
CA MET A 90 -15.33 -11.28 9.06
C MET A 90 -14.38 -12.11 8.17
N PRO A 91 -14.81 -12.52 6.97
CA PRO A 91 -13.94 -13.24 6.05
C PRO A 91 -12.81 -12.33 5.53
N ASP A 92 -11.63 -12.92 5.31
CA ASP A 92 -10.47 -12.23 4.72
C ASP A 92 -9.97 -11.01 5.53
N VAL A 93 -10.19 -10.97 6.84
CA VAL A 93 -9.72 -9.89 7.72
C VAL A 93 -8.90 -10.49 8.87
N PHE A 94 -7.69 -10.00 9.04
CA PHE A 94 -6.73 -10.48 10.02
C PHE A 94 -6.05 -9.31 10.73
N VAL A 95 -5.76 -9.45 12.01
CA VAL A 95 -5.00 -8.48 12.79
C VAL A 95 -3.75 -9.13 13.37
N PHE A 96 -2.64 -8.38 13.35
CA PHE A 96 -1.36 -8.82 13.91
C PHE A 96 -0.77 -7.74 14.80
N ARG A 97 -0.03 -8.18 15.84
CA ARG A 97 0.67 -7.24 16.73
C ARG A 97 1.89 -6.62 16.09
N THR A 98 2.57 -7.36 15.21
CA THR A 98 3.81 -6.95 14.55
C THR A 98 3.73 -7.11 13.04
N ILE A 99 4.59 -6.36 12.33
CA ILE A 99 4.73 -6.51 10.88
C ILE A 99 5.33 -7.88 10.55
N GLU A 100 6.28 -8.36 11.36
CA GLU A 100 6.94 -9.65 11.17
C GLU A 100 5.93 -10.81 11.16
N ASP A 101 5.01 -10.84 12.12
CA ASP A 101 3.98 -11.88 12.20
C ASP A 101 3.04 -11.81 10.99
N ALA A 102 2.67 -10.60 10.58
CA ALA A 102 1.86 -10.39 9.38
C ALA A 102 2.56 -10.87 8.11
N LEU A 103 3.84 -10.54 7.93
CA LEU A 103 4.61 -10.96 6.76
C LEU A 103 4.80 -12.48 6.71
N LYS A 104 4.97 -13.12 7.86
CA LYS A 104 5.03 -14.58 7.95
C LYS A 104 3.70 -15.20 7.52
N TYR A 105 2.58 -14.76 8.08
CA TYR A 105 1.25 -15.21 7.68
C TYR A 105 1.03 -15.07 6.16
N ILE A 106 1.35 -13.89 5.61
CA ILE A 106 1.17 -13.62 4.18
C ILE A 106 2.01 -14.57 3.31
N ASP A 107 3.24 -14.89 3.72
CA ASP A 107 4.11 -15.80 2.97
C ASP A 107 3.58 -17.23 2.93
N ASP A 108 2.93 -17.67 4.04
CA ASP A 108 2.38 -19.01 4.19
C ASP A 108 1.03 -19.20 3.47
N GLU A 109 0.34 -18.12 3.05
CA GLU A 109 -0.99 -18.17 2.44
C GLU A 109 -0.95 -18.21 0.91
N ASP A 110 -1.23 -19.38 0.34
CA ASP A 110 -1.21 -19.59 -1.12
C ASP A 110 -2.27 -18.78 -1.90
N ILE A 111 -3.38 -18.46 -1.24
CA ILE A 111 -4.45 -17.63 -1.83
C ILE A 111 -3.99 -16.21 -2.10
N ILE A 112 -2.97 -15.72 -1.40
CA ILE A 112 -2.43 -14.37 -1.59
C ILE A 112 -1.49 -14.35 -2.78
N GLU A 113 -1.76 -13.47 -3.77
CA GLU A 113 -0.92 -13.29 -4.94
C GLU A 113 0.07 -12.14 -4.75
N ASN A 114 -0.43 -10.92 -4.57
CA ASN A 114 0.38 -9.73 -4.34
C ASN A 114 -0.04 -9.04 -3.05
N CYS A 115 0.87 -8.23 -2.49
CA CYS A 115 0.65 -7.48 -1.26
C CYS A 115 0.85 -6.00 -1.51
N PHE A 116 -0.02 -5.19 -0.95
CA PHE A 116 0.04 -3.73 -1.03
C PHE A 116 0.02 -3.11 0.35
N VAL A 117 1.05 -2.34 0.67
CA VAL A 117 1.06 -1.48 1.87
C VAL A 117 0.27 -0.22 1.54
N ILE A 118 -0.83 0.00 2.28
CA ILE A 118 -1.77 1.10 2.03
C ILE A 118 -1.78 2.16 3.15
N GLY A 119 -0.85 2.04 4.09
CA GLY A 119 -0.61 3.06 5.12
C GLY A 119 -1.18 2.72 6.50
N GLY A 120 -1.35 3.69 7.48
CA GLY A 120 -0.95 5.11 7.32
C GLY A 120 0.53 5.38 7.52
N ALA A 121 0.84 6.61 7.94
CA ALA A 121 2.21 7.12 8.01
C ALA A 121 3.19 6.16 8.71
N LEU A 122 2.90 5.70 9.91
CA LEU A 122 3.79 4.80 10.66
C LEU A 122 4.06 3.46 9.93
N ILE A 123 3.09 2.98 9.16
CA ILE A 123 3.25 1.76 8.37
C ILE A 123 4.10 2.05 7.13
N TYR A 124 3.86 3.18 6.44
CA TYR A 124 4.73 3.60 5.34
C TYR A 124 6.16 3.81 5.80
N ASP A 125 6.38 4.52 6.91
CA ASP A 125 7.72 4.74 7.48
C ASP A 125 8.43 3.41 7.76
N ALA A 126 7.76 2.47 8.43
CA ALA A 126 8.32 1.16 8.71
C ALA A 126 8.73 0.41 7.43
N PHE A 127 7.87 0.41 6.39
CA PHE A 127 8.18 -0.30 5.14
C PHE A 127 9.22 0.41 4.29
N LEU A 128 9.32 1.74 4.35
CA LEU A 128 10.32 2.51 3.62
C LEU A 128 11.70 2.50 4.30
N GLU A 129 11.75 2.33 5.63
CA GLU A 129 13.01 2.32 6.40
C GLU A 129 13.47 0.89 6.71
N LYS A 130 12.72 0.18 7.56
CA LYS A 130 13.14 -1.12 8.11
C LYS A 130 12.91 -2.28 7.15
N TYR A 131 11.80 -2.26 6.39
CA TYR A 131 11.39 -3.38 5.53
C TYR A 131 11.56 -3.11 4.03
N ILE A 132 12.28 -2.05 3.65
CA ILE A 132 12.47 -1.62 2.26
C ILE A 132 13.02 -2.73 1.35
N LYS A 133 13.81 -3.64 1.88
CA LYS A 133 14.36 -4.79 1.14
C LYS A 133 13.30 -5.77 0.63
N TYR A 134 12.11 -5.78 1.23
CA TYR A 134 10.99 -6.61 0.80
C TYR A 134 10.08 -5.91 -0.20
N VAL A 135 10.14 -4.58 -0.27
CA VAL A 135 9.31 -3.77 -1.17
C VAL A 135 9.91 -3.80 -2.57
N LYS A 136 9.16 -4.32 -3.55
CA LYS A 136 9.60 -4.44 -4.94
C LYS A 136 9.28 -3.20 -5.76
N ALA A 137 8.14 -2.57 -5.49
CA ALA A 137 7.67 -1.43 -6.28
C ALA A 137 6.83 -0.47 -5.46
N ILE A 138 6.62 0.71 -6.01
CA ILE A 138 5.71 1.72 -5.46
C ILE A 138 4.78 2.24 -6.56
N TYR A 139 3.48 2.30 -6.26
CA TYR A 139 2.47 3.03 -7.02
C TYR A 139 2.20 4.34 -6.28
N TRP A 140 2.58 5.46 -6.87
CA TRP A 140 2.50 6.76 -6.21
C TRP A 140 1.67 7.74 -7.03
N SER A 141 0.56 8.21 -6.46
CA SER A 141 -0.25 9.31 -7.01
C SER A 141 0.12 10.61 -6.32
N ILE A 142 0.57 11.63 -7.06
CA ILE A 142 0.80 12.99 -6.54
C ILE A 142 -0.36 13.88 -6.96
N ILE A 143 -1.12 14.36 -5.99
CA ILE A 143 -2.31 15.18 -6.17
C ILE A 143 -1.89 16.65 -6.26
N TYR A 144 -2.32 17.36 -7.31
CA TYR A 144 -1.89 18.74 -7.58
C TYR A 144 -3.03 19.71 -7.94
N ASP A 145 -4.28 19.28 -7.87
CA ASP A 145 -5.43 20.13 -8.23
C ASP A 145 -5.57 21.36 -7.35
N LYS A 146 -5.12 21.29 -6.09
CA LYS A 146 -5.05 22.40 -5.13
C LYS A 146 -4.11 22.07 -3.97
N LYS A 147 -3.87 23.04 -3.08
CA LYS A 147 -3.15 22.83 -1.83
C LYS A 147 -4.06 22.16 -0.80
N TYR A 148 -3.49 21.21 -0.06
CA TYR A 148 -4.16 20.49 1.01
C TYR A 148 -3.43 20.68 2.34
N LEU A 149 -4.18 20.96 3.39
CA LEU A 149 -3.65 20.93 4.75
C LEU A 149 -3.51 19.47 5.17
N CYS A 150 -2.31 19.07 5.54
CA CYS A 150 -2.00 17.71 6.01
C CYS A 150 -1.24 17.76 7.33
N ASP A 151 -1.44 16.75 8.17
CA ASP A 151 -0.74 16.54 9.44
C ASP A 151 0.09 15.25 9.46
N ARG A 152 -0.01 14.46 8.38
CA ARG A 152 0.78 13.24 8.14
C ARG A 152 1.41 13.32 6.76
N PHE A 153 2.66 12.88 6.67
CA PHE A 153 3.47 12.99 5.47
C PHE A 153 4.16 11.66 5.17
N ILE A 154 4.51 11.45 3.91
CA ILE A 154 5.35 10.32 3.50
C ILE A 154 6.78 10.78 3.29
N PRO A 155 7.81 10.00 3.68
CA PRO A 155 9.22 10.38 3.52
C PRO A 155 9.64 10.29 2.04
N SER A 156 9.33 11.32 1.26
CA SER A 156 9.58 11.38 -0.19
C SER A 156 11.05 11.23 -0.56
N ASN A 157 11.97 11.73 0.27
CA ASN A 157 13.41 11.55 0.09
C ASN A 157 13.82 10.07 0.07
N ILE A 158 13.23 9.25 0.93
CA ILE A 158 13.49 7.79 0.94
C ILE A 158 12.95 7.17 -0.33
N ILE A 159 11.77 7.59 -0.81
CA ILE A 159 11.18 7.09 -2.05
C ILE A 159 12.10 7.41 -3.24
N TYR A 160 12.50 8.66 -3.45
CA TYR A 160 13.36 9.04 -4.57
C TYR A 160 14.74 8.39 -4.51
N ASN A 161 15.28 8.15 -3.31
CA ASN A 161 16.56 7.47 -3.16
C ASN A 161 16.50 5.98 -3.51
N ASN A 162 15.39 5.31 -3.24
CA ASN A 162 15.28 3.85 -3.35
C ASN A 162 14.49 3.36 -4.56
N PHE A 163 13.67 4.21 -5.21
CA PHE A 163 12.88 3.80 -6.38
C PHE A 163 13.33 4.53 -7.64
N SER A 164 13.28 3.81 -8.75
CA SER A 164 13.50 4.34 -10.10
C SER A 164 12.14 4.47 -10.79
N PHE A 165 11.86 5.64 -11.36
CA PHE A 165 10.66 5.95 -12.12
C PHE A 165 11.04 6.14 -13.57
N LEU A 166 10.52 5.32 -14.47
CA LEU A 166 10.73 5.47 -15.90
C LEU A 166 9.68 6.44 -16.46
N LYS A 167 10.03 7.13 -17.54
CA LYS A 167 9.14 8.13 -18.14
C LYS A 167 7.82 7.53 -18.64
N GLU A 168 7.87 6.32 -19.17
CA GLU A 168 6.71 5.55 -19.63
C GLU A 168 5.76 5.12 -18.50
N ASP A 169 6.25 5.06 -17.28
CA ASP A 169 5.50 4.71 -16.07
C ASP A 169 4.87 5.92 -15.37
N ILE A 170 5.00 7.11 -15.98
CA ILE A 170 4.44 8.36 -15.46
C ILE A 170 3.23 8.74 -16.31
N VAL A 171 2.05 8.77 -15.68
CA VAL A 171 0.78 9.11 -16.34
C VAL A 171 0.21 10.38 -15.72
N ILE A 172 0.16 11.45 -16.52
CA ILE A 172 -0.42 12.74 -16.10
C ILE A 172 -1.94 12.69 -16.32
N LYS A 173 -2.68 13.00 -15.28
CA LYS A 173 -4.14 13.15 -15.25
C LYS A 173 -4.51 14.60 -14.96
N ASP A 174 -5.79 14.94 -14.99
CA ASP A 174 -6.27 16.29 -14.73
C ASP A 174 -5.91 16.83 -13.33
N LYS A 175 -5.97 15.96 -12.32
CA LYS A 175 -5.82 16.33 -10.90
C LYS A 175 -4.63 15.70 -10.19
N TYR A 176 -3.99 14.73 -10.81
CA TYR A 176 -2.86 14.01 -10.21
C TYR A 176 -1.94 13.42 -11.28
N VAL A 177 -0.72 13.15 -10.87
CA VAL A 177 0.23 12.33 -11.63
C VAL A 177 0.29 10.96 -10.96
N SER A 178 0.11 9.89 -11.74
CA SER A 178 0.32 8.52 -11.29
C SER A 178 1.68 8.04 -11.77
N MET A 179 2.47 7.47 -10.86
CA MET A 179 3.82 6.98 -11.14
C MET A 179 3.97 5.55 -10.62
N TYR A 180 4.64 4.71 -11.41
CA TYR A 180 5.09 3.40 -10.97
C TYR A 180 6.61 3.41 -10.86
N GLY A 181 7.14 3.05 -9.69
CA GLY A 181 8.57 3.01 -9.42
C GLY A 181 9.01 1.62 -9.01
N VAL A 182 10.13 1.16 -9.53
CA VAL A 182 10.76 -0.12 -9.18
C VAL A 182 11.87 0.13 -8.17
N ASN A 183 11.94 -0.70 -7.13
CA ASN A 183 13.01 -0.60 -6.14
C ASN A 183 14.37 -0.89 -6.79
N LYS A 184 15.30 0.05 -6.67
CA LYS A 184 16.64 -0.01 -7.28
C LYS A 184 17.43 -1.25 -6.88
N ASN A 185 17.21 -1.77 -5.67
CA ASN A 185 17.86 -3.00 -5.21
C ASN A 185 17.39 -4.25 -5.97
N ASN A 186 16.25 -4.18 -6.66
CA ASN A 186 15.70 -5.27 -7.46
C ASN A 186 16.08 -5.16 -8.94
N LEU A 187 16.61 -4.03 -9.41
CA LEU A 187 17.04 -3.83 -10.79
C LEU A 187 18.27 -4.68 -11.15
N ASN A 188 19.05 -5.12 -10.17
CA ASN A 188 20.22 -5.98 -10.38
C ASN A 188 19.88 -7.47 -10.58
N VAL A 189 18.60 -7.86 -10.57
CA VAL A 189 18.15 -9.25 -10.74
C VAL A 189 17.60 -9.51 -12.16
N VAL A 190 17.46 -8.48 -12.99
CA VAL A 190 16.91 -8.58 -14.36
C VAL A 190 17.97 -8.16 -15.38
N ILE A 191 19.15 -8.81 -15.34
CA ILE A 191 20.01 -8.94 -16.51
C ILE A 191 20.19 -10.45 -16.76
N ASP A 192 19.09 -11.14 -17.01
CA ASP A 192 19.11 -12.34 -17.82
C ASP A 192 18.75 -11.91 -19.24
N GLU A 193 19.69 -12.18 -20.15
CA GLU A 193 19.62 -11.84 -21.57
C GLU A 193 18.29 -12.32 -22.20
N PRO A 194 17.75 -11.58 -23.19
CA PRO A 194 16.61 -12.08 -23.93
C PRO A 194 17.00 -13.38 -24.65
N PRO A 195 16.13 -14.38 -24.70
CA PRO A 195 16.38 -15.56 -25.51
C PRO A 195 16.48 -15.15 -26.98
N ASP A 196 17.53 -15.69 -27.66
CA ASP A 196 17.79 -15.59 -29.10
C ASP A 196 16.56 -15.96 -29.97
#